data_db8c26f34de90cf717ce3605f16fe3ca
#
_entry.id   db8c26f34de90cf717ce3605f16fe3ca
#
_cell.length_a   1.000
_cell.length_b   1.000
_cell.length_c   1.000
_cell.angle_alpha   90.00
_cell.angle_beta   90.00
_cell.angle_gamma   90.00
#
_symmetry.space_group_name_H-M   'P 1'
#
loop_
_entity.id
_entity.type
_entity.pdbx_description
1 polymer ?
#
loop_
_entity_poly.entity_id
_entity_poly.type
_entity_poly.pdbx_seq_one_letter_code
_entity_poly.pdbx_strand_id
1 'polypeptide(L)'
;MEPTDPLSASRRTVLGVSASLLATGPANAATRSDEADAQRLLERYHAFGDKASGGPGDTASGEWLEGELRSLGFACQRQTFDMPAYEGDATLSCGAAKADLIPQAIVGPTSGEGVTGPLYVVGSGRSGPGVALLVLPHTRWSTIVGFIAQRVTAAFEAGAAAVVVVTTGPTGEALALNAPADRSLFRGPVAVMAPKDAGPFLLAAGRGEVATLRMSGRAFRRAAFNVTATLKTGAAKTLVISTPRSGWFDCAGERGSGMAAWVLLVRWAARARLPVDIALVATSGHEYENAGGERFIHELAPRPDKTALWVHLGANVAARDWHERGAALSPLPSADPQRFMLASPAILASARAAFAGQPGLEQTYAAEVALAGGELGNVLRAGYDPAIGIFGAHRFHHARADDLRCVSAPLIPPVVAAFAKVIQGAVTNG
;
A
#
# COMPACT_ATOMS: atom_id res chain seq x y z
N MET A 1 34.67 -53.79 -51.76
CA MET A 1 33.93 -54.94 -51.17
C MET A 1 32.85 -54.36 -50.29
N GLU A 2 31.72 -54.11 -50.92
CA GLU A 2 30.46 -54.05 -50.25
C GLU A 2 30.13 -55.39 -49.62
N PRO A 3 29.31 -55.50 -48.58
CA PRO A 3 27.88 -55.64 -48.87
C PRO A 3 26.89 -55.10 -47.80
N THR A 4 25.75 -54.75 -48.35
CA THR A 4 24.38 -55.14 -48.02
C THR A 4 23.72 -54.59 -46.73
N ASP A 5 22.80 -53.70 -47.00
CA ASP A 5 21.58 -53.42 -46.28
C ASP A 5 20.68 -54.68 -46.07
N PRO A 6 19.94 -54.79 -44.98
CA PRO A 6 18.56 -55.19 -45.12
C PRO A 6 17.52 -54.41 -44.25
N LEU A 7 16.54 -53.92 -45.01
CA LEU A 7 15.10 -54.03 -44.75
C LEU A 7 14.47 -53.37 -43.47
N SER A 8 13.90 -52.21 -43.66
CA SER A 8 12.44 -51.98 -43.69
C SER A 8 11.59 -52.85 -42.76
N ALA A 9 11.10 -52.23 -41.70
CA ALA A 9 9.80 -52.56 -41.11
C ALA A 9 9.10 -51.32 -40.55
N SER A 10 8.20 -50.80 -41.33
CA SER A 10 7.19 -49.83 -40.98
C SER A 10 6.32 -50.36 -39.84
N ARG A 11 6.33 -49.69 -38.70
CA ARG A 11 5.23 -49.77 -37.71
C ARG A 11 4.65 -48.37 -37.49
N ARG A 12 3.54 -48.13 -38.15
CA ARG A 12 2.63 -47.04 -37.83
C ARG A 12 2.11 -47.25 -36.44
N THR A 13 2.62 -46.49 -35.48
CA THR A 13 2.03 -46.33 -34.16
C THR A 13 0.99 -45.24 -34.27
N VAL A 14 -0.27 -45.61 -34.22
CA VAL A 14 -1.41 -44.70 -34.09
C VAL A 14 -1.35 -44.13 -32.65
N LEU A 15 -0.90 -42.89 -32.53
CA LEU A 15 -1.05 -42.13 -31.28
C LEU A 15 -2.52 -41.74 -31.12
N GLY A 16 -3.23 -42.50 -30.32
CA GLY A 16 -4.53 -42.14 -29.82
C GLY A 16 -4.38 -40.93 -28.88
N VAL A 17 -4.82 -39.76 -29.34
CA VAL A 17 -4.97 -38.58 -28.48
C VAL A 17 -6.18 -38.85 -27.61
N SER A 18 -5.93 -39.33 -26.38
CA SER A 18 -6.92 -39.35 -25.32
C SER A 18 -7.13 -37.90 -24.84
N ALA A 19 -8.19 -37.27 -25.31
CA ALA A 19 -8.67 -36.00 -24.74
C ALA A 19 -9.15 -36.29 -23.30
N SER A 20 -8.28 -36.09 -22.34
CA SER A 20 -8.65 -36.05 -20.93
C SER A 20 -9.52 -34.82 -20.72
N LEU A 21 -10.82 -34.98 -20.72
CA LEU A 21 -11.77 -34.03 -20.15
C LEU A 21 -11.42 -33.93 -18.63
N LEU A 22 -10.65 -32.92 -18.25
CA LEU A 22 -10.50 -32.53 -16.88
C LEU A 22 -11.88 -32.09 -16.39
N ALA A 23 -12.59 -33.00 -15.72
CA ALA A 23 -13.78 -32.65 -14.96
C ALA A 23 -13.38 -31.62 -13.93
N THR A 24 -13.79 -30.36 -14.13
CA THR A 24 -13.64 -29.29 -13.14
C THR A 24 -14.59 -29.63 -12.00
N GLY A 25 -14.05 -30.28 -10.93
CA GLY A 25 -14.83 -30.60 -9.74
C GLY A 25 -15.31 -29.34 -9.00
N PRO A 26 -16.27 -29.47 -8.08
CA PRO A 26 -16.89 -28.34 -7.37
C PRO A 26 -15.88 -27.42 -6.65
N ALA A 27 -14.74 -27.95 -6.21
CA ALA A 27 -13.65 -27.14 -5.62
C ALA A 27 -13.02 -26.16 -6.61
N ASN A 28 -12.81 -26.56 -7.88
CA ASN A 28 -12.27 -25.67 -8.93
C ASN A 28 -13.29 -24.60 -9.35
N ALA A 29 -14.58 -24.89 -9.28
CA ALA A 29 -15.62 -23.90 -9.58
C ALA A 29 -15.76 -22.84 -8.49
N ALA A 30 -15.69 -23.22 -7.21
CA ALA A 30 -15.69 -22.28 -6.08
C ALA A 30 -14.47 -21.35 -6.10
N THR A 31 -13.26 -21.88 -6.34
CA THR A 31 -12.03 -21.08 -6.45
C THR A 31 -12.12 -20.05 -7.58
N ARG A 32 -12.63 -20.45 -8.76
CA ARG A 32 -12.83 -19.51 -9.89
C ARG A 32 -13.84 -18.42 -9.59
N SER A 33 -14.89 -18.73 -8.84
CA SER A 33 -15.88 -17.73 -8.38
C SER A 33 -15.23 -16.68 -7.48
N ASP A 34 -14.41 -17.12 -6.52
CA ASP A 34 -13.74 -16.23 -5.56
C ASP A 34 -12.68 -15.35 -6.23
N GLU A 35 -11.96 -15.89 -7.22
CA GLU A 35 -11.01 -15.12 -8.05
C GLU A 35 -11.74 -14.05 -8.89
N ALA A 36 -12.88 -14.39 -9.48
CA ALA A 36 -13.70 -13.45 -10.24
C ALA A 36 -14.30 -12.37 -9.33
N ASP A 37 -14.68 -12.71 -8.11
CA ASP A 37 -15.12 -11.73 -7.10
C ASP A 37 -13.97 -10.79 -6.71
N ALA A 38 -12.80 -11.33 -6.44
CA ALA A 38 -11.60 -10.54 -6.13
C ALA A 38 -11.27 -9.56 -7.26
N GLN A 39 -11.33 -10.03 -8.53
CA GLN A 39 -11.08 -9.20 -9.70
C GLN A 39 -12.09 -8.02 -9.78
N ARG A 40 -13.39 -8.31 -9.61
CA ARG A 40 -14.43 -7.26 -9.62
C ARG A 40 -14.24 -6.23 -8.50
N LEU A 41 -13.83 -6.67 -7.32
CA LEU A 41 -13.55 -5.78 -6.19
C LEU A 41 -12.34 -4.87 -6.46
N LEU A 42 -11.26 -5.40 -7.04
CA LEU A 42 -10.08 -4.64 -7.47
C LEU A 42 -10.45 -3.59 -8.51
N GLU A 43 -11.16 -3.99 -9.57
CA GLU A 43 -11.61 -3.09 -10.62
C GLU A 43 -12.53 -1.99 -10.08
N ARG A 44 -13.44 -2.35 -9.17
CA ARG A 44 -14.34 -1.39 -8.52
C ARG A 44 -13.57 -0.37 -7.69
N TYR A 45 -12.62 -0.82 -6.88
CA TYR A 45 -11.79 0.07 -6.07
C TYR A 45 -10.93 0.99 -6.95
N HIS A 46 -10.28 0.44 -7.97
CA HIS A 46 -9.48 1.22 -8.92
C HIS A 46 -10.30 2.29 -9.64
N ALA A 47 -11.54 1.96 -10.06
CA ALA A 47 -12.43 2.88 -10.78
C ALA A 47 -12.80 4.15 -10.00
N PHE A 48 -12.57 4.21 -8.69
CA PHE A 48 -12.76 5.44 -7.92
C PHE A 48 -11.62 6.47 -8.13
N GLY A 49 -10.53 6.12 -8.82
CA GLY A 49 -9.39 7.01 -9.09
C GLY A 49 -8.55 7.30 -7.86
N ASP A 50 -8.04 8.52 -7.72
CA ASP A 50 -7.15 8.94 -6.62
C ASP A 50 -7.81 8.80 -5.24
N LYS A 51 -7.08 8.19 -4.30
CA LYS A 51 -7.56 7.84 -2.94
C LYS A 51 -7.04 8.76 -1.85
N ALA A 52 -6.55 9.95 -2.20
CA ALA A 52 -6.11 10.89 -1.17
C ALA A 52 -7.24 11.18 -0.16
N SER A 53 -6.92 11.15 1.13
CA SER A 53 -7.87 11.23 2.25
C SER A 53 -8.90 12.34 2.12
N GLY A 54 -10.17 12.00 2.23
CA GLY A 54 -11.30 12.93 2.05
C GLY A 54 -11.48 13.43 0.61
N GLY A 55 -10.68 12.96 -0.36
CA GLY A 55 -10.87 13.26 -1.77
C GLY A 55 -12.04 12.50 -2.39
N PRO A 56 -12.41 12.82 -3.65
CA PRO A 56 -13.55 12.18 -4.30
C PRO A 56 -13.48 10.66 -4.33
N GLY A 57 -12.30 10.11 -4.67
CA GLY A 57 -12.13 8.64 -4.76
C GLY A 57 -12.14 7.95 -3.39
N ASP A 58 -11.54 8.55 -2.37
CA ASP A 58 -11.61 8.06 -0.99
C ASP A 58 -13.06 8.09 -0.48
N THR A 59 -13.77 9.19 -0.68
CA THR A 59 -15.17 9.34 -0.30
C THR A 59 -16.06 8.32 -1.00
N ALA A 60 -15.97 8.20 -2.33
CA ALA A 60 -16.77 7.25 -3.10
C ALA A 60 -16.49 5.79 -2.73
N SER A 61 -15.22 5.45 -2.44
CA SER A 61 -14.86 4.12 -1.96
C SER A 61 -15.46 3.81 -0.59
N GLY A 62 -15.51 4.80 0.31
CA GLY A 62 -16.17 4.67 1.61
C GLY A 62 -17.68 4.47 1.50
N GLU A 63 -18.35 5.23 0.64
CA GLU A 63 -19.79 5.09 0.38
C GLU A 63 -20.14 3.73 -0.22
N TRP A 64 -19.32 3.24 -1.14
CA TRP A 64 -19.45 1.88 -1.66
C TRP A 64 -19.35 0.84 -0.55
N LEU A 65 -18.35 0.93 0.32
CA LEU A 65 -18.16 0.00 1.44
C LEU A 65 -19.35 0.02 2.41
N GLU A 66 -19.90 1.18 2.73
CA GLU A 66 -21.10 1.25 3.56
C GLU A 66 -22.26 0.47 2.96
N GLY A 67 -22.47 0.55 1.65
CA GLY A 67 -23.48 -0.23 0.93
C GLY A 67 -23.23 -1.75 1.04
N GLU A 68 -22.00 -2.19 0.82
CA GLU A 68 -21.59 -3.59 0.98
C GLU A 68 -21.84 -4.10 2.40
N LEU A 69 -21.42 -3.36 3.42
CA LEU A 69 -21.55 -3.75 4.82
C LEU A 69 -23.01 -3.80 5.28
N ARG A 70 -23.83 -2.82 4.90
CA ARG A 70 -25.28 -2.83 5.21
C ARG A 70 -25.98 -4.02 4.57
N SER A 71 -25.60 -4.40 3.33
CA SER A 71 -26.16 -5.57 2.66
C SER A 71 -25.86 -6.90 3.37
N LEU A 72 -24.78 -6.92 4.17
CA LEU A 72 -24.35 -8.05 4.99
C LEU A 72 -24.94 -8.02 6.41
N GLY A 73 -25.78 -7.02 6.74
CA GLY A 73 -26.44 -6.91 8.04
C GLY A 73 -25.65 -6.16 9.11
N PHE A 74 -24.54 -5.51 8.76
CA PHE A 74 -23.78 -4.69 9.70
C PHE A 74 -24.43 -3.34 9.96
N ALA A 75 -24.40 -2.87 11.20
CA ALA A 75 -24.73 -1.49 11.57
C ALA A 75 -23.52 -0.58 11.26
N CYS A 76 -23.67 0.28 10.24
CA CYS A 76 -22.60 1.15 9.75
C CYS A 76 -22.67 2.55 10.36
N GLN A 77 -21.51 3.14 10.63
CA GLN A 77 -21.32 4.51 11.09
C GLN A 77 -20.12 5.15 10.41
N ARG A 78 -20.17 6.46 10.13
CA ARG A 78 -19.02 7.27 9.73
C ARG A 78 -18.40 7.92 10.95
N GLN A 79 -17.09 7.77 11.12
CA GLN A 79 -16.30 8.57 12.05
C GLN A 79 -15.61 9.66 11.23
N THR A 80 -16.15 10.88 11.25
CA THR A 80 -15.70 12.01 10.43
C THR A 80 -14.62 12.83 11.15
N PHE A 81 -13.63 13.30 10.40
CA PHE A 81 -12.55 14.16 10.88
C PHE A 81 -11.94 14.96 9.72
N ASP A 82 -11.24 16.05 10.07
CA ASP A 82 -10.58 16.88 9.07
C ASP A 82 -9.16 16.39 8.77
N MET A 83 -8.85 16.34 7.46
CA MET A 83 -7.53 15.97 6.96
C MET A 83 -6.93 17.10 6.13
N PRO A 84 -5.58 17.25 6.13
CA PRO A 84 -4.92 18.17 5.22
C PRO A 84 -5.08 17.70 3.78
N ALA A 85 -5.12 18.66 2.88
CA ALA A 85 -5.14 18.44 1.45
C ALA A 85 -4.30 19.51 0.74
N TYR A 86 -3.77 19.17 -0.39
CA TYR A 86 -3.06 20.08 -1.28
C TYR A 86 -3.54 19.87 -2.71
N GLU A 87 -3.92 20.93 -3.37
CA GLU A 87 -4.27 20.95 -4.79
C GLU A 87 -3.28 21.88 -5.51
N GLY A 88 -2.50 21.32 -6.42
CA GLY A 88 -1.53 22.11 -7.19
C GLY A 88 -0.42 21.25 -7.78
N ASP A 89 0.45 21.94 -8.51
CA ASP A 89 1.55 21.34 -9.25
C ASP A 89 2.90 21.86 -8.74
N ALA A 90 3.95 21.08 -8.98
CA ALA A 90 5.32 21.50 -8.77
C ALA A 90 6.16 21.23 -10.02
N THR A 91 7.04 22.17 -10.38
CA THR A 91 7.98 22.01 -11.50
C THR A 91 9.36 22.52 -11.12
N LEU A 92 10.40 21.81 -11.58
CA LEU A 92 11.77 22.31 -11.55
C LEU A 92 12.23 22.61 -12.97
N SER A 93 12.82 23.77 -13.19
CA SER A 93 13.44 24.16 -14.45
C SER A 93 14.89 24.59 -14.24
N CYS A 94 15.78 24.22 -15.19
CA CYS A 94 17.19 24.63 -15.21
C CYS A 94 17.67 24.63 -16.66
N GLY A 95 17.94 25.82 -17.23
CA GLY A 95 18.20 25.96 -18.66
C GLY A 95 17.07 25.38 -19.50
N ALA A 96 17.37 24.43 -20.38
CA ALA A 96 16.39 23.72 -21.19
C ALA A 96 15.71 22.53 -20.47
N ALA A 97 16.23 22.10 -19.32
CA ALA A 97 15.66 20.99 -18.55
C ALA A 97 14.43 21.44 -17.77
N LYS A 98 13.37 20.64 -17.84
CA LYS A 98 12.14 20.81 -17.05
C LYS A 98 11.63 19.46 -16.61
N ALA A 99 11.18 19.36 -15.34
CA ALA A 99 10.54 18.17 -14.78
C ALA A 99 9.32 18.55 -13.97
N ASP A 100 8.29 17.71 -14.05
CA ASP A 100 7.13 17.77 -13.18
C ASP A 100 7.44 16.99 -11.88
N LEU A 101 7.04 17.58 -10.76
CA LEU A 101 7.34 17.07 -9.43
C LEU A 101 6.05 16.80 -8.66
N ILE A 102 6.16 16.03 -7.58
CA ILE A 102 5.07 15.89 -6.61
C ILE A 102 5.32 16.89 -5.48
N PRO A 103 4.42 17.85 -5.21
CA PRO A 103 4.51 18.71 -4.04
C PRO A 103 4.50 17.86 -2.77
N GLN A 104 5.37 18.15 -1.81
CA GLN A 104 5.27 17.52 -0.49
C GLN A 104 4.00 17.99 0.22
N ALA A 105 3.26 17.07 0.84
CA ALA A 105 2.03 17.39 1.55
C ALA A 105 2.27 18.38 2.71
N ILE A 106 1.30 19.26 2.95
CA ILE A 106 1.31 20.29 4.00
C ILE A 106 2.47 21.30 3.85
N VAL A 107 2.98 21.49 2.65
CA VAL A 107 3.90 22.57 2.32
C VAL A 107 3.15 23.62 1.50
N GLY A 108 3.32 24.89 1.88
CA GLY A 108 2.73 26.00 1.12
C GLY A 108 3.32 26.16 -0.27
N PRO A 109 2.57 26.77 -1.20
CA PRO A 109 3.09 27.10 -2.53
C PRO A 109 4.25 28.11 -2.44
N THR A 110 5.09 28.16 -3.48
CA THR A 110 6.06 29.23 -3.64
C THR A 110 5.35 30.52 -4.10
N SER A 111 6.05 31.65 -4.07
CA SER A 111 5.59 32.85 -4.81
C SER A 111 5.37 32.52 -6.29
N GLY A 112 4.62 33.35 -7.03
CA GLY A 112 4.33 33.12 -8.45
C GLY A 112 5.57 32.96 -9.32
N GLU A 113 6.70 33.59 -8.95
CA GLU A 113 7.98 33.47 -9.65
C GLU A 113 8.76 32.20 -9.27
N GLY A 114 8.40 31.56 -8.15
CA GLY A 114 9.10 30.41 -7.61
C GLY A 114 10.31 30.75 -6.76
N VAL A 115 11.07 29.73 -6.37
CA VAL A 115 12.37 29.85 -5.70
C VAL A 115 13.46 29.64 -6.73
N THR A 116 14.24 30.71 -7.00
CA THR A 116 15.32 30.71 -8.00
C THR A 116 16.67 30.83 -7.32
N GLY A 117 17.65 30.03 -7.71
CA GLY A 117 19.01 30.09 -7.21
C GLY A 117 19.91 28.98 -7.75
N PRO A 118 21.17 28.94 -7.33
CA PRO A 118 22.10 27.89 -7.72
C PRO A 118 21.55 26.49 -7.38
N LEU A 119 21.64 25.56 -8.33
CA LEU A 119 21.32 24.16 -8.13
C LEU A 119 22.54 23.42 -7.62
N TYR A 120 22.36 22.60 -6.58
CA TYR A 120 23.43 21.78 -6.04
C TYR A 120 22.91 20.48 -5.40
N VAL A 121 23.76 19.45 -5.37
CA VAL A 121 23.45 18.18 -4.69
C VAL A 121 23.86 18.29 -3.22
N VAL A 122 22.98 17.90 -2.30
CA VAL A 122 23.28 17.82 -0.87
C VAL A 122 24.46 16.87 -0.63
N GLY A 123 25.50 17.34 0.06
CA GLY A 123 26.71 16.57 0.33
C GLY A 123 27.81 16.71 -0.73
N SER A 124 27.61 17.51 -1.79
CA SER A 124 28.65 17.77 -2.80
C SER A 124 29.72 18.81 -2.41
N GLY A 125 29.69 19.31 -1.17
CA GLY A 125 30.54 20.42 -0.71
C GLY A 125 29.98 21.80 -1.01
N ARG A 126 28.85 21.91 -1.72
CA ARG A 126 28.11 23.16 -1.94
C ARG A 126 26.93 23.25 -0.98
N SER A 127 26.62 24.45 -0.51
CA SER A 127 25.49 24.80 0.34
C SER A 127 25.12 26.27 0.16
N GLY A 128 24.03 26.71 0.77
CA GLY A 128 23.62 28.12 0.78
C GLY A 128 22.32 28.38 0.02
N PRO A 129 22.00 29.66 -0.25
CA PRO A 129 20.71 30.04 -0.85
C PRO A 129 20.60 29.53 -2.29
N GLY A 130 19.72 28.57 -2.50
CA GLY A 130 19.49 27.94 -3.80
C GLY A 130 18.55 26.75 -3.70
N VAL A 131 18.48 25.96 -4.75
CA VAL A 131 17.67 24.75 -4.82
C VAL A 131 18.58 23.54 -4.57
N ALA A 132 18.34 22.83 -3.46
CA ALA A 132 19.11 21.66 -3.09
C ALA A 132 18.46 20.37 -3.64
N LEU A 133 19.22 19.54 -4.35
CA LEU A 133 18.83 18.19 -4.73
C LEU A 133 19.28 17.21 -3.64
N LEU A 134 18.32 16.58 -2.97
CA LEU A 134 18.57 15.51 -2.01
C LEU A 134 18.32 14.17 -2.68
N VAL A 135 19.40 13.51 -3.12
CA VAL A 135 19.34 12.16 -3.70
C VAL A 135 19.37 11.13 -2.59
N LEU A 136 18.35 10.30 -2.52
CA LEU A 136 18.24 9.24 -1.53
C LEU A 136 18.68 7.90 -2.16
N PRO A 137 19.45 7.07 -1.45
CA PRO A 137 19.71 5.71 -1.89
C PRO A 137 18.38 4.93 -1.92
N HIS A 138 18.26 4.02 -2.89
CA HIS A 138 17.08 3.17 -2.97
C HIS A 138 16.96 2.26 -1.74
N THR A 139 15.83 2.36 -1.06
CA THR A 139 15.34 1.35 -0.13
C THR A 139 13.83 1.21 -0.35
N ARG A 140 13.26 0.06 -0.03
CA ARG A 140 11.79 -0.11 -0.06
C ARG A 140 11.07 0.77 0.97
N TRP A 141 11.80 1.32 1.90
CA TRP A 141 11.32 2.23 2.95
C TRP A 141 11.59 3.71 2.63
N SER A 142 11.93 4.05 1.38
CA SER A 142 12.22 5.43 0.96
C SER A 142 11.03 6.38 1.11
N THR A 143 9.84 5.87 1.40
CA THR A 143 8.63 6.65 1.69
C THR A 143 8.46 6.99 3.17
N ILE A 144 9.29 6.43 4.06
CA ILE A 144 9.24 6.71 5.49
C ILE A 144 9.87 8.06 5.76
N VAL A 145 9.02 9.01 6.09
CA VAL A 145 9.38 10.42 6.29
C VAL A 145 10.46 10.63 7.34
N GLY A 146 10.53 9.82 8.40
CA GLY A 146 11.55 9.94 9.44
C GLY A 146 12.99 9.89 8.93
N PHE A 147 13.28 9.07 7.92
CA PHE A 147 14.60 9.01 7.29
C PHE A 147 14.92 10.23 6.42
N ILE A 148 13.88 10.83 5.84
CA ILE A 148 14.01 11.94 4.90
C ILE A 148 14.04 13.26 5.66
N ALA A 149 13.23 13.40 6.71
CA ALA A 149 13.02 14.63 7.45
C ALA A 149 14.33 15.22 7.98
N GLN A 150 15.19 14.42 8.59
CA GLN A 150 16.48 14.89 9.11
C GLN A 150 17.38 15.46 8.00
N ARG A 151 17.44 14.80 6.85
CA ARG A 151 18.30 15.22 5.72
C ARG A 151 17.75 16.47 5.04
N VAL A 152 16.43 16.59 4.89
CA VAL A 152 15.78 17.80 4.36
C VAL A 152 15.97 18.96 5.34
N THR A 153 15.78 18.74 6.64
CA THR A 153 16.03 19.75 7.67
C THR A 153 17.48 20.24 7.65
N ALA A 154 18.44 19.33 7.58
CA ALA A 154 19.86 19.68 7.47
C ALA A 154 20.18 20.51 6.22
N ALA A 155 19.52 20.24 5.08
CA ALA A 155 19.68 21.04 3.87
C ALA A 155 19.17 22.48 4.08
N PHE A 156 18.04 22.65 4.73
CA PHE A 156 17.53 23.98 5.09
C PHE A 156 18.41 24.69 6.13
N GLU A 157 18.97 23.98 7.10
CA GLU A 157 19.91 24.52 8.07
C GLU A 157 21.22 24.98 7.41
N ALA A 158 21.64 24.28 6.37
CA ALA A 158 22.78 24.68 5.52
C ALA A 158 22.45 25.82 4.56
N GLY A 159 21.25 26.41 4.63
CA GLY A 159 20.85 27.61 3.90
C GLY A 159 20.05 27.37 2.63
N ALA A 160 19.65 26.16 2.30
CA ALA A 160 18.81 25.91 1.12
C ALA A 160 17.51 26.74 1.16
N ALA A 161 17.15 27.36 0.05
CA ALA A 161 15.88 28.09 -0.10
C ALA A 161 14.72 27.13 -0.48
N ALA A 162 15.04 26.01 -1.13
CA ALA A 162 14.10 24.95 -1.46
C ALA A 162 14.84 23.60 -1.54
N VAL A 163 14.12 22.50 -1.36
CA VAL A 163 14.66 21.13 -1.46
C VAL A 163 13.84 20.32 -2.45
N VAL A 164 14.52 19.68 -3.39
CA VAL A 164 13.94 18.67 -4.27
C VAL A 164 14.49 17.32 -3.88
N VAL A 165 13.61 16.43 -3.40
CA VAL A 165 13.96 15.06 -3.02
C VAL A 165 13.89 14.18 -4.26
N VAL A 166 15.00 13.54 -4.63
CA VAL A 166 15.03 12.53 -5.69
C VAL A 166 14.84 11.18 -5.02
N THR A 167 13.66 10.60 -5.16
CA THR A 167 13.31 9.33 -4.56
C THR A 167 13.75 8.16 -5.43
N THR A 168 14.90 7.57 -5.12
CA THR A 168 15.43 6.44 -5.88
C THR A 168 14.60 5.17 -5.61
N GLY A 169 13.49 5.03 -6.30
CA GLY A 169 12.66 3.83 -6.27
C GLY A 169 13.03 2.82 -7.36
N PRO A 170 12.61 1.55 -7.24
CA PRO A 170 12.96 0.50 -8.21
C PRO A 170 12.33 0.69 -9.60
N THR A 171 11.36 1.58 -9.72
CA THR A 171 10.63 1.84 -10.96
C THR A 171 11.13 3.07 -11.72
N GLY A 172 11.97 3.90 -11.10
CA GLY A 172 12.34 5.21 -11.63
C GLY A 172 11.24 6.28 -11.48
N GLU A 173 10.13 5.97 -10.82
CA GLU A 173 9.01 6.90 -10.56
C GLU A 173 9.25 7.73 -9.29
N ALA A 174 8.62 8.91 -9.23
CA ALA A 174 8.54 9.67 -8.00
C ALA A 174 7.66 8.95 -6.98
N LEU A 175 8.12 8.89 -5.73
CA LEU A 175 7.39 8.27 -4.62
C LEU A 175 6.83 9.37 -3.72
N ALA A 176 5.49 9.42 -3.56
CA ALA A 176 4.87 10.36 -2.62
C ALA A 176 5.31 10.06 -1.19
N LEU A 177 5.50 11.10 -0.38
CA LEU A 177 5.96 10.98 1.00
C LEU A 177 4.80 11.18 1.96
N ASN A 178 4.67 10.31 2.96
CA ASN A 178 3.74 10.52 4.06
C ASN A 178 4.10 11.78 4.88
N ALA A 179 3.12 12.34 5.56
CA ALA A 179 3.29 13.56 6.35
C ALA A 179 2.46 13.48 7.64
N PRO A 180 2.79 14.27 8.69
CA PRO A 180 1.90 14.46 9.82
C PRO A 180 0.59 15.13 9.40
N ALA A 181 -0.51 14.83 10.10
CA ALA A 181 -1.82 15.41 9.80
C ALA A 181 -2.01 16.83 10.34
N ASP A 182 -1.24 17.24 11.32
CA ASP A 182 -1.45 18.43 12.16
C ASP A 182 -0.47 19.57 11.91
N ARG A 183 0.67 19.30 11.25
CA ARG A 183 1.74 20.28 11.05
C ARG A 183 2.46 20.10 9.73
N SER A 184 3.09 21.18 9.27
CA SER A 184 4.11 21.09 8.22
C SER A 184 5.32 20.33 8.73
N LEU A 185 5.80 19.38 7.95
CA LEU A 185 7.00 18.62 8.26
C LEU A 185 8.28 19.44 8.02
N PHE A 186 8.23 20.36 7.05
CA PHE A 186 9.37 21.16 6.61
C PHE A 186 9.08 22.67 6.68
N ARG A 187 10.12 23.47 6.92
CA ARG A 187 10.00 24.92 7.06
C ARG A 187 9.97 25.70 5.74
N GLY A 188 10.18 25.03 4.62
CA GLY A 188 10.24 25.65 3.30
C GLY A 188 9.73 24.72 2.20
N PRO A 189 9.78 25.19 0.95
CA PRO A 189 9.29 24.43 -0.20
C PRO A 189 10.05 23.11 -0.39
N VAL A 190 9.31 21.99 -0.43
CA VAL A 190 9.82 20.65 -0.71
C VAL A 190 8.95 19.99 -1.77
N ALA A 191 9.58 19.44 -2.80
CA ALA A 191 8.92 18.64 -3.83
C ALA A 191 9.73 17.38 -4.13
N VAL A 192 9.09 16.38 -4.71
CA VAL A 192 9.66 15.07 -5.00
C VAL A 192 9.81 14.88 -6.50
N MET A 193 11.01 14.52 -6.94
CA MET A 193 11.38 14.27 -8.34
C MET A 193 11.52 12.77 -8.61
N ALA A 194 11.06 12.33 -9.76
CA ALA A 194 11.33 11.00 -10.26
C ALA A 194 12.82 10.82 -10.62
N PRO A 195 13.49 9.75 -10.21
CA PRO A 195 14.90 9.53 -10.52
C PRO A 195 15.17 9.43 -12.03
N LYS A 196 14.20 8.99 -12.84
CA LYS A 196 14.31 8.97 -14.31
C LYS A 196 14.50 10.36 -14.92
N ASP A 197 14.03 11.42 -14.25
CA ASP A 197 14.09 12.80 -14.71
C ASP A 197 15.30 13.56 -14.14
N ALA A 198 16.01 12.97 -13.16
CA ALA A 198 17.03 13.68 -12.41
C ALA A 198 18.34 13.93 -13.17
N GLY A 199 18.67 13.13 -14.20
CA GLY A 199 19.96 13.18 -14.89
C GLY A 199 20.40 14.57 -15.35
N PRO A 200 19.60 15.33 -16.14
CA PRO A 200 19.95 16.69 -16.58
C PRO A 200 20.19 17.65 -15.41
N PHE A 201 19.41 17.55 -14.35
CA PHE A 201 19.53 18.40 -13.15
C PHE A 201 20.77 18.06 -12.32
N LEU A 202 21.16 16.79 -12.21
CA LEU A 202 22.40 16.39 -11.55
C LEU A 202 23.63 16.94 -12.28
N LEU A 203 23.63 16.93 -13.61
CA LEU A 203 24.67 17.54 -14.42
C LEU A 203 24.72 19.07 -14.24
N ALA A 204 23.57 19.73 -14.25
CA ALA A 204 23.46 21.17 -14.01
C ALA A 204 23.91 21.55 -12.59
N ALA A 205 23.55 20.76 -11.58
CA ALA A 205 23.99 20.95 -10.21
C ALA A 205 25.51 20.84 -10.05
N GLY A 206 26.16 19.93 -10.79
CA GLY A 206 27.63 19.84 -10.84
C GLY A 206 28.30 21.12 -11.32
N ARG A 207 27.65 21.86 -12.23
CA ARG A 207 28.09 23.15 -12.74
C ARG A 207 27.63 24.35 -11.90
N GLY A 208 26.68 24.15 -10.97
CA GLY A 208 26.08 25.22 -10.15
C GLY A 208 25.18 26.16 -10.96
N GLU A 209 24.53 25.62 -12.01
CA GLU A 209 23.59 26.37 -12.82
C GLU A 209 22.39 26.85 -12.00
N VAL A 210 21.74 27.92 -12.44
CA VAL A 210 20.56 28.47 -11.78
C VAL A 210 19.33 27.65 -12.15
N ALA A 211 18.60 27.21 -11.13
CA ALA A 211 17.32 26.52 -11.27
C ALA A 211 16.19 27.29 -10.60
N THR A 212 14.96 27.02 -11.03
CA THR A 212 13.76 27.58 -10.44
C THR A 212 12.80 26.46 -10.06
N LEU A 213 12.48 26.34 -8.78
CA LEU A 213 11.38 25.51 -8.28
C LEU A 213 10.11 26.35 -8.20
N ARG A 214 9.06 25.95 -8.91
CA ARG A 214 7.71 26.51 -8.77
C ARG A 214 6.78 25.47 -8.19
N MET A 215 6.07 25.87 -7.15
CA MET A 215 4.98 25.10 -6.55
C MET A 215 3.75 26.00 -6.55
N SER A 216 2.76 25.65 -7.36
CA SER A 216 1.48 26.36 -7.46
C SER A 216 0.40 25.66 -6.65
N GLY A 217 -0.71 26.35 -6.36
CA GLY A 217 -1.87 25.76 -5.74
C GLY A 217 -2.12 26.24 -4.33
N ARG A 218 -2.83 25.41 -3.56
CA ARG A 218 -3.26 25.75 -2.19
C ARG A 218 -3.24 24.56 -1.27
N ALA A 219 -2.85 24.79 -0.03
CA ALA A 219 -3.09 23.88 1.09
C ALA A 219 -4.42 24.24 1.77
N PHE A 220 -5.20 23.24 2.14
CA PHE A 220 -6.49 23.42 2.84
C PHE A 220 -6.79 22.18 3.69
N ARG A 221 -7.91 22.20 4.40
CA ARG A 221 -8.42 21.02 5.09
C ARG A 221 -9.74 20.59 4.47
N ARG A 222 -10.00 19.29 4.45
CA ARG A 222 -11.24 18.70 3.98
C ARG A 222 -11.69 17.58 4.90
N ALA A 223 -13.00 17.33 4.95
CA ALA A 223 -13.55 16.23 5.70
C ALA A 223 -13.15 14.89 5.09
N ALA A 224 -12.70 13.98 5.93
CA ALA A 224 -12.51 12.57 5.66
C ALA A 224 -13.29 11.74 6.68
N PHE A 225 -13.46 10.46 6.46
CA PHE A 225 -14.13 9.60 7.42
C PHE A 225 -13.61 8.16 7.38
N ASN A 226 -13.59 7.51 8.55
CA ASN A 226 -13.52 6.06 8.61
C ASN A 226 -14.92 5.48 8.40
N VAL A 227 -15.00 4.38 7.64
CA VAL A 227 -16.20 3.53 7.64
C VAL A 227 -16.05 2.54 8.78
N THR A 228 -16.92 2.62 9.77
CA THR A 228 -16.98 1.67 10.87
C THR A 228 -18.27 0.89 10.82
N ALA A 229 -18.24 -0.38 11.23
CA ALA A 229 -19.45 -1.19 11.26
C ALA A 229 -19.37 -2.27 12.35
N THR A 230 -20.53 -2.65 12.88
CA THR A 230 -20.61 -3.69 13.92
C THR A 230 -21.70 -4.71 13.59
N LEU A 231 -21.41 -5.97 13.95
CA LEU A 231 -22.40 -7.05 13.99
C LEU A 231 -22.41 -7.62 15.42
N LYS A 232 -23.53 -7.43 16.11
CA LYS A 232 -23.71 -7.85 17.49
C LYS A 232 -24.31 -9.25 17.55
N THR A 233 -23.62 -10.14 18.26
CA THR A 233 -24.09 -11.49 18.59
C THR A 233 -24.47 -11.62 20.07
N GLY A 234 -24.13 -10.62 20.89
CA GLY A 234 -24.25 -10.63 22.33
C GLY A 234 -23.06 -11.30 23.03
N ALA A 235 -21.97 -11.52 22.31
CA ALA A 235 -20.78 -12.14 22.87
C ALA A 235 -19.99 -11.20 23.80
N ALA A 236 -19.20 -11.78 24.72
CA ALA A 236 -18.39 -11.04 25.68
C ALA A 236 -17.18 -10.35 25.05
N LYS A 237 -16.69 -10.85 23.92
CA LYS A 237 -15.52 -10.35 23.22
C LYS A 237 -15.83 -10.02 21.74
N THR A 238 -14.98 -9.22 21.15
CA THR A 238 -15.13 -8.70 19.77
C THR A 238 -13.94 -9.10 18.90
N LEU A 239 -14.20 -9.59 17.69
CA LEU A 239 -13.24 -9.67 16.60
C LEU A 239 -13.17 -8.31 15.90
N VAL A 240 -11.99 -7.73 15.78
CA VAL A 240 -11.76 -6.50 14.99
C VAL A 240 -11.11 -6.86 13.66
N ILE A 241 -11.65 -6.37 12.54
CA ILE A 241 -11.05 -6.53 11.21
C ILE A 241 -10.87 -5.14 10.59
N SER A 242 -9.62 -4.72 10.38
CA SER A 242 -9.26 -3.40 9.92
C SER A 242 -8.49 -3.41 8.60
N THR A 243 -8.62 -2.34 7.82
CA THR A 243 -7.83 -2.08 6.62
C THR A 243 -7.75 -0.58 6.36
N PRO A 244 -6.61 -0.04 5.90
CA PRO A 244 -6.57 1.32 5.37
C PRO A 244 -7.21 1.37 3.99
N ARG A 245 -8.00 2.42 3.74
CA ARG A 245 -8.73 2.67 2.50
C ARG A 245 -8.10 3.76 1.66
N SER A 246 -7.61 4.82 2.30
CA SER A 246 -6.93 5.92 1.63
C SER A 246 -5.45 5.65 1.37
N GLY A 247 -4.87 6.39 0.43
CA GLY A 247 -3.47 6.32 0.07
C GLY A 247 -3.14 7.34 -1.02
N TRP A 248 -1.91 7.27 -1.53
CA TRP A 248 -1.48 8.13 -2.63
C TRP A 248 -1.95 7.57 -3.97
N PHE A 249 -2.57 8.42 -4.81
CA PHE A 249 -3.01 8.09 -6.17
C PHE A 249 -4.05 6.94 -6.21
N ASP A 250 -3.98 6.12 -7.26
CA ASP A 250 -4.89 4.96 -7.43
C ASP A 250 -4.62 3.83 -6.45
N CYS A 251 -3.40 3.69 -5.99
CA CYS A 251 -2.89 2.75 -4.98
C CYS A 251 -3.50 1.34 -5.05
N ALA A 252 -3.58 0.76 -6.26
CA ALA A 252 -4.21 -0.54 -6.48
C ALA A 252 -3.43 -1.69 -5.80
N GLY A 253 -2.10 -1.71 -5.90
CA GLY A 253 -1.24 -2.69 -5.25
C GLY A 253 -1.15 -2.46 -3.76
N GLU A 254 -1.00 -1.20 -3.36
CA GLU A 254 -0.86 -0.81 -1.97
C GLU A 254 -2.15 -1.04 -1.17
N ARG A 255 -3.30 -0.56 -1.66
CA ARG A 255 -4.58 -0.59 -0.94
C ARG A 255 -5.61 -1.52 -1.57
N GLY A 256 -5.74 -1.51 -2.90
CA GLY A 256 -6.79 -2.25 -3.58
C GLY A 256 -6.79 -3.74 -3.26
N SER A 257 -5.59 -4.35 -3.17
CA SER A 257 -5.46 -5.77 -2.81
C SER A 257 -5.89 -6.05 -1.37
N GLY A 258 -5.56 -5.17 -0.41
CA GLY A 258 -6.00 -5.25 0.97
C GLY A 258 -7.51 -5.05 1.10
N MET A 259 -8.06 -4.06 0.40
CA MET A 259 -9.49 -3.77 0.36
C MET A 259 -10.33 -4.94 -0.18
N ALA A 260 -9.90 -5.54 -1.30
CA ALA A 260 -10.59 -6.69 -1.88
C ALA A 260 -10.55 -7.90 -0.93
N ALA A 261 -9.39 -8.20 -0.34
CA ALA A 261 -9.25 -9.25 0.65
C ALA A 261 -10.11 -8.98 1.90
N TRP A 262 -10.15 -7.73 2.37
CA TRP A 262 -10.96 -7.32 3.52
C TRP A 262 -12.46 -7.54 3.25
N VAL A 263 -12.98 -7.10 2.10
CA VAL A 263 -14.40 -7.30 1.75
C VAL A 263 -14.75 -8.79 1.70
N LEU A 264 -13.90 -9.63 1.09
CA LEU A 264 -14.13 -11.07 1.05
C LEU A 264 -14.07 -11.71 2.44
N LEU A 265 -13.12 -11.30 3.28
CA LEU A 265 -13.02 -11.78 4.66
C LEU A 265 -14.23 -11.35 5.51
N VAL A 266 -14.73 -10.13 5.33
CA VAL A 266 -15.94 -9.64 6.00
C VAL A 266 -17.18 -10.39 5.54
N ARG A 267 -17.33 -10.67 4.23
CA ARG A 267 -18.41 -11.50 3.69
C ARG A 267 -18.40 -12.92 4.28
N TRP A 268 -17.20 -13.49 4.47
CA TRP A 268 -17.04 -14.76 5.15
C TRP A 268 -17.43 -14.65 6.63
N ALA A 269 -16.91 -13.66 7.36
CA ALA A 269 -17.16 -13.49 8.81
C ALA A 269 -18.65 -13.30 9.13
N ALA A 270 -19.40 -12.56 8.27
CA ALA A 270 -20.84 -12.37 8.41
C ALA A 270 -21.63 -13.69 8.35
N ARG A 271 -21.13 -14.71 7.63
CA ARG A 271 -21.79 -16.01 7.45
C ARG A 271 -21.31 -17.07 8.42
N ALA A 272 -20.12 -16.90 8.98
CA ALA A 272 -19.40 -17.95 9.75
C ALA A 272 -20.01 -18.19 11.14
N ARG A 273 -20.98 -17.39 11.62
CA ARG A 273 -21.62 -17.51 12.95
C ARG A 273 -20.59 -17.63 14.08
N LEU A 274 -19.60 -16.75 14.05
CA LEU A 274 -18.53 -16.71 15.04
C LEU A 274 -19.11 -16.42 16.46
N PRO A 275 -18.54 -17.02 17.54
CA PRO A 275 -19.00 -16.80 18.92
C PRO A 275 -18.44 -15.49 19.51
N VAL A 276 -18.34 -14.44 18.69
CA VAL A 276 -17.82 -13.10 19.03
C VAL A 276 -18.66 -12.03 18.34
N ASP A 277 -18.72 -10.85 18.93
CA ASP A 277 -19.15 -9.64 18.21
C ASP A 277 -18.12 -9.30 17.13
N ILE A 278 -18.52 -8.62 16.07
CA ILE A 278 -17.60 -8.19 15.01
C ILE A 278 -17.61 -6.66 14.94
N ALA A 279 -16.40 -6.06 14.96
CA ALA A 279 -16.19 -4.64 14.70
C ALA A 279 -15.28 -4.49 13.47
N LEU A 280 -15.70 -3.66 12.53
CA LEU A 280 -15.01 -3.44 11.27
C LEU A 280 -14.58 -1.99 11.17
N VAL A 281 -13.43 -1.75 10.56
CA VAL A 281 -13.01 -0.40 10.18
C VAL A 281 -12.24 -0.41 8.87
N ALA A 282 -12.65 0.48 7.95
CA ALA A 282 -11.88 0.86 6.77
C ALA A 282 -11.47 2.34 6.94
N THR A 283 -10.17 2.58 7.19
CA THR A 283 -9.66 3.88 7.62
C THR A 283 -9.34 4.81 6.45
N SER A 284 -9.48 6.11 6.67
CA SER A 284 -8.91 7.19 5.85
C SER A 284 -7.77 7.86 6.62
N GLY A 285 -6.89 8.62 5.97
CA GLY A 285 -5.78 9.32 6.62
C GLY A 285 -4.53 8.48 6.86
N HIS A 286 -4.37 7.36 6.15
CA HIS A 286 -3.20 6.51 6.28
C HIS A 286 -1.91 7.23 5.86
N GLU A 287 -1.94 7.99 4.79
CA GLU A 287 -0.83 8.80 4.27
C GLU A 287 -0.42 9.95 5.21
N TYR A 288 -1.22 10.21 6.23
CA TYR A 288 -0.99 11.20 7.27
C TYR A 288 -0.76 10.52 8.64
N GLU A 289 0.32 9.74 8.73
CA GLU A 289 0.75 9.02 9.94
C GLU A 289 -0.37 8.16 10.55
N ASN A 290 -1.20 7.54 9.70
CA ASN A 290 -2.32 6.65 10.10
C ASN A 290 -3.42 7.35 10.92
N ALA A 291 -3.66 8.65 10.69
CA ALA A 291 -4.53 9.47 11.51
C ALA A 291 -5.93 8.88 11.76
N GLY A 292 -6.53 8.25 10.74
CA GLY A 292 -7.84 7.59 10.91
C GLY A 292 -7.78 6.33 11.76
N GLY A 293 -6.73 5.53 11.61
CA GLY A 293 -6.50 4.34 12.44
C GLY A 293 -6.30 4.69 13.91
N GLU A 294 -5.46 5.68 14.21
CA GLU A 294 -5.26 6.23 15.56
C GLU A 294 -6.58 6.69 16.16
N ARG A 295 -7.35 7.45 15.40
CA ARG A 295 -8.64 7.97 15.85
C ARG A 295 -9.64 6.84 16.15
N PHE A 296 -9.72 5.82 15.30
CA PHE A 296 -10.58 4.66 15.57
C PHE A 296 -10.18 3.95 16.86
N ILE A 297 -8.89 3.72 17.07
CA ILE A 297 -8.35 3.04 18.27
C ILE A 297 -8.73 3.82 19.53
N HIS A 298 -8.62 5.14 19.54
CA HIS A 298 -8.87 5.96 20.72
C HIS A 298 -10.35 6.21 21.02
N GLU A 299 -11.20 6.28 19.98
CA GLU A 299 -12.58 6.76 20.15
C GLU A 299 -13.63 5.64 20.06
N LEU A 300 -13.43 4.63 19.20
CA LEU A 300 -14.50 3.68 18.84
C LEU A 300 -14.12 2.20 18.97
N ALA A 301 -12.84 1.87 18.99
CA ALA A 301 -12.43 0.48 19.07
C ALA A 301 -12.85 -0.16 20.41
N PRO A 302 -13.23 -1.45 20.42
CA PRO A 302 -13.43 -2.16 21.68
C PRO A 302 -12.14 -2.16 22.47
N ARG A 303 -12.24 -2.09 23.81
CA ARG A 303 -11.05 -2.14 24.68
C ARG A 303 -10.23 -3.41 24.42
N PRO A 304 -8.89 -3.38 24.64
CA PRO A 304 -8.03 -4.56 24.42
C PRO A 304 -8.51 -5.79 25.17
N ASP A 305 -8.94 -5.65 26.46
CA ASP A 305 -9.46 -6.75 27.28
C ASP A 305 -10.80 -7.32 26.78
N LYS A 306 -11.50 -6.62 25.89
CA LYS A 306 -12.75 -7.04 25.21
C LYS A 306 -12.52 -7.48 23.78
N THR A 307 -11.30 -7.46 23.30
CA THR A 307 -10.95 -7.89 21.94
C THR A 307 -10.49 -9.35 21.97
N ALA A 308 -11.12 -10.19 21.17
CA ALA A 308 -10.73 -11.60 21.01
C ALA A 308 -9.52 -11.73 20.07
N LEU A 309 -9.50 -10.94 19.01
CA LEU A 309 -8.45 -10.90 18.02
C LEU A 309 -8.57 -9.60 17.21
N TRP A 310 -7.43 -8.99 16.87
CA TRP A 310 -7.36 -7.93 15.87
C TRP A 310 -6.70 -8.44 14.60
N VAL A 311 -7.41 -8.35 13.46
CA VAL A 311 -6.90 -8.69 12.13
C VAL A 311 -6.72 -7.42 11.33
N HIS A 312 -5.51 -7.18 10.79
CA HIS A 312 -5.19 -6.01 9.97
C HIS A 312 -4.74 -6.42 8.57
N LEU A 313 -5.45 -5.97 7.55
CA LEU A 313 -5.07 -6.13 6.14
C LEU A 313 -4.50 -4.80 5.65
N GLY A 314 -3.18 -4.68 5.70
CA GLY A 314 -2.45 -3.46 5.30
C GLY A 314 -2.12 -3.42 3.82
N ALA A 315 -0.91 -2.98 3.49
CA ALA A 315 -0.41 -2.88 2.13
C ALA A 315 0.11 -4.21 1.57
N ASN A 316 0.23 -4.31 0.24
CA ASN A 316 0.88 -5.42 -0.46
C ASN A 316 0.27 -6.81 -0.19
N VAL A 317 -1.05 -6.89 -0.02
CA VAL A 317 -1.72 -8.19 0.25
C VAL A 317 -1.63 -9.14 -0.95
N ALA A 318 -1.82 -8.60 -2.16
CA ALA A 318 -1.75 -9.36 -3.40
C ALA A 318 -1.10 -8.56 -4.55
N ALA A 319 -0.12 -7.72 -4.23
CA ALA A 319 0.68 -7.09 -5.26
C ALA A 319 1.55 -8.13 -5.98
N ARG A 320 1.80 -7.89 -7.27
CA ARG A 320 2.62 -8.77 -8.12
C ARG A 320 4.10 -8.53 -7.93
N ASP A 321 4.88 -9.57 -8.14
CA ASP A 321 6.30 -9.47 -8.44
C ASP A 321 6.53 -9.06 -9.91
N TRP A 322 7.75 -8.65 -10.23
CA TRP A 322 8.10 -8.10 -11.54
C TRP A 322 9.41 -8.65 -12.05
N HIS A 323 9.41 -8.97 -13.33
CA HIS A 323 10.61 -9.34 -14.04
C HIS A 323 11.29 -8.09 -14.61
N GLU A 324 12.56 -7.90 -14.28
CA GLU A 324 13.38 -6.81 -14.82
C GLU A 324 14.15 -7.30 -16.04
N ARG A 325 13.97 -6.63 -17.17
CA ARG A 325 14.72 -6.88 -18.41
C ARG A 325 15.30 -5.58 -18.93
N GLY A 326 16.49 -5.23 -18.47
CA GLY A 326 17.05 -3.90 -18.70
C GLY A 326 16.16 -2.84 -18.06
N ALA A 327 15.70 -1.86 -18.84
CA ALA A 327 14.77 -0.83 -18.38
C ALA A 327 13.29 -1.25 -18.42
N ALA A 328 12.96 -2.44 -18.93
CA ALA A 328 11.60 -2.92 -19.03
C ALA A 328 11.20 -3.74 -17.80
N LEU A 329 10.00 -3.47 -17.28
CA LEU A 329 9.35 -4.22 -16.20
C LEU A 329 8.17 -5.02 -16.78
N SER A 330 8.09 -6.29 -16.46
CA SER A 330 6.98 -7.17 -16.85
C SER A 330 6.37 -7.80 -15.58
N PRO A 331 5.04 -7.69 -15.37
CA PRO A 331 4.40 -8.25 -14.18
C PRO A 331 4.42 -9.79 -14.24
N LEU A 332 4.74 -10.41 -13.10
CA LEU A 332 4.69 -11.85 -12.89
C LEU A 332 3.35 -12.27 -12.28
N PRO A 333 2.92 -13.52 -12.42
CA PRO A 333 1.74 -14.04 -11.73
C PRO A 333 1.97 -14.24 -10.23
N SER A 334 3.23 -14.32 -9.79
CA SER A 334 3.62 -14.50 -8.40
C SER A 334 3.40 -13.23 -7.56
N ALA A 335 3.27 -13.42 -6.24
CA ALA A 335 3.18 -12.32 -5.29
C ALA A 335 4.54 -11.61 -5.12
N ASP A 336 4.50 -10.30 -4.87
CA ASP A 336 5.68 -9.54 -4.46
C ASP A 336 6.27 -10.16 -3.17
N PRO A 337 7.56 -10.53 -3.16
CA PRO A 337 8.19 -11.24 -2.04
C PRO A 337 8.39 -10.36 -0.79
N GLN A 338 8.15 -9.06 -0.90
CA GLN A 338 8.29 -8.12 0.23
C GLN A 338 7.00 -7.91 1.02
N ARG A 339 5.94 -8.66 0.70
CA ARG A 339 4.83 -8.78 1.63
C ARG A 339 5.25 -9.67 2.80
N PHE A 340 4.85 -9.32 4.01
CA PHE A 340 5.15 -10.11 5.20
C PHE A 340 4.07 -9.96 6.26
N MET A 341 4.12 -10.82 7.26
CA MET A 341 3.09 -10.92 8.28
C MET A 341 3.70 -10.91 9.67
N LEU A 342 3.06 -10.21 10.58
CA LEU A 342 3.30 -10.31 12.02
C LEU A 342 2.08 -10.93 12.71
N ALA A 343 2.33 -11.78 13.69
CA ALA A 343 1.28 -12.35 14.53
C ALA A 343 1.74 -12.42 16.00
N SER A 344 0.83 -12.15 16.91
CA SER A 344 1.07 -12.32 18.36
C SER A 344 1.55 -13.72 18.70
N PRO A 345 2.44 -13.89 19.70
CA PRO A 345 3.00 -15.20 20.06
C PRO A 345 1.95 -16.29 20.27
N ALA A 346 0.81 -15.95 20.88
CA ALA A 346 -0.28 -16.88 21.16
C ALA A 346 -0.88 -17.55 19.90
N ILE A 347 -0.84 -16.88 18.75
CA ILE A 347 -1.42 -17.36 17.48
C ILE A 347 -0.36 -17.59 16.38
N LEU A 348 0.93 -17.40 16.69
CA LEU A 348 2.01 -17.45 15.71
C LEU A 348 2.11 -18.82 15.01
N ALA A 349 1.99 -19.90 15.76
CA ALA A 349 2.06 -21.26 15.20
C ALA A 349 0.88 -21.55 14.25
N SER A 350 -0.34 -21.17 14.63
CA SER A 350 -1.52 -21.32 13.78
C SER A 350 -1.47 -20.43 12.55
N ALA A 351 -0.93 -19.21 12.66
CA ALA A 351 -0.72 -18.31 11.53
C ALA A 351 0.27 -18.92 10.53
N ARG A 352 1.43 -19.40 10.97
CA ARG A 352 2.41 -20.07 10.11
C ARG A 352 1.82 -21.28 9.38
N ALA A 353 1.04 -22.10 10.07
CA ALA A 353 0.36 -23.25 9.47
C ALA A 353 -0.70 -22.84 8.44
N ALA A 354 -1.46 -21.76 8.70
CA ALA A 354 -2.50 -21.28 7.81
C ALA A 354 -1.96 -20.65 6.51
N PHE A 355 -0.82 -19.97 6.59
CA PHE A 355 -0.19 -19.28 5.46
C PHE A 355 0.95 -20.07 4.79
N ALA A 356 1.15 -21.33 5.18
CA ALA A 356 2.15 -22.21 4.57
C ALA A 356 1.96 -22.31 3.05
N GLY A 357 3.06 -22.21 2.29
CA GLY A 357 3.06 -22.27 0.83
C GLY A 357 2.57 -21.00 0.14
N GLN A 358 2.34 -19.89 0.86
CA GLN A 358 2.01 -18.60 0.25
C GLN A 358 3.26 -17.73 0.17
N PRO A 359 3.79 -17.42 -1.03
CA PRO A 359 5.04 -16.68 -1.21
C PRO A 359 5.09 -15.37 -0.42
N GLY A 360 6.15 -15.17 0.38
CA GLY A 360 6.35 -14.01 1.25
C GLY A 360 5.61 -14.08 2.60
N LEU A 361 4.71 -15.05 2.81
CA LEU A 361 3.93 -15.20 4.03
C LEU A 361 4.23 -16.50 4.80
N GLU A 362 5.06 -17.37 4.23
CA GLU A 362 5.47 -18.65 4.86
C GLU A 362 6.16 -18.42 6.20
N GLN A 363 6.94 -17.34 6.28
CA GLN A 363 7.59 -16.90 7.49
C GLN A 363 6.77 -15.79 8.15
N THR A 364 5.78 -16.16 8.97
CA THR A 364 5.13 -15.20 9.88
C THR A 364 6.08 -14.91 11.05
N TYR A 365 6.32 -13.62 11.31
CA TYR A 365 7.19 -13.17 12.40
C TYR A 365 6.36 -12.88 13.65
N ALA A 366 7.02 -12.94 14.83
CA ALA A 366 6.38 -12.51 16.07
C ALA A 366 6.04 -11.00 16.00
N ALA A 367 4.85 -10.65 16.49
CA ALA A 367 4.41 -9.25 16.51
C ALA A 367 5.20 -8.46 17.55
N GLU A 368 5.98 -7.52 17.07
CA GLU A 368 6.75 -6.56 17.87
C GLU A 368 6.47 -5.15 17.33
N VAL A 369 6.28 -4.19 18.22
CA VAL A 369 6.00 -2.78 17.85
C VAL A 369 7.09 -2.23 16.94
N ALA A 370 8.36 -2.56 17.20
CA ALA A 370 9.50 -2.09 16.42
C ALA A 370 9.55 -2.63 14.98
N LEU A 371 8.91 -3.79 14.73
CA LEU A 371 8.86 -4.43 13.42
C LEU A 371 7.57 -4.11 12.66
N ALA A 372 6.55 -3.61 13.36
CA ALA A 372 5.25 -3.35 12.78
C ALA A 372 5.25 -2.05 11.97
N GLY A 373 4.81 -2.12 10.71
CA GLY A 373 4.58 -0.97 9.85
C GLY A 373 3.10 -0.55 9.85
N GLY A 374 2.85 0.70 9.42
CA GLY A 374 1.51 1.23 9.25
C GLY A 374 0.63 1.13 10.48
N GLU A 375 -0.65 0.95 10.28
CA GLU A 375 -1.66 0.94 11.34
C GLU A 375 -1.54 -0.25 12.31
N LEU A 376 -0.94 -1.39 11.89
CA LEU A 376 -0.69 -2.49 12.83
C LEU A 376 0.24 -2.04 13.97
N GLY A 377 1.20 -1.17 13.70
CA GLY A 377 2.06 -0.59 14.74
C GLY A 377 1.26 0.18 15.79
N ASN A 378 0.22 0.92 15.37
CA ASN A 378 -0.68 1.64 16.26
C ASN A 378 -1.50 0.67 17.13
N VAL A 379 -2.01 -0.40 16.53
CA VAL A 379 -2.76 -1.47 17.21
C VAL A 379 -1.92 -2.11 18.32
N LEU A 380 -0.68 -2.49 18.01
CA LEU A 380 0.22 -3.11 18.99
C LEU A 380 0.63 -2.14 20.11
N ARG A 381 0.91 -0.87 19.78
CA ARG A 381 1.20 0.17 20.79
C ARG A 381 0.02 0.41 21.73
N ALA A 382 -1.20 0.27 21.24
CA ALA A 382 -2.41 0.40 22.05
C ALA A 382 -2.71 -0.85 22.89
N GLY A 383 -1.86 -1.88 22.86
CA GLY A 383 -1.95 -3.06 23.70
C GLY A 383 -2.94 -4.13 23.24
N TYR A 384 -3.32 -4.13 21.97
CA TYR A 384 -4.17 -5.20 21.42
C TYR A 384 -3.34 -6.48 21.21
N ASP A 385 -3.69 -7.52 21.96
CA ASP A 385 -3.10 -8.86 21.91
C ASP A 385 -4.18 -9.90 22.24
N PRO A 386 -4.44 -10.91 21.36
CA PRO A 386 -3.72 -11.20 20.13
C PRO A 386 -4.07 -10.28 18.95
N ALA A 387 -3.07 -10.02 18.10
CA ALA A 387 -3.20 -9.32 16.85
C ALA A 387 -2.41 -10.01 15.72
N ILE A 388 -2.88 -9.87 14.50
CA ILE A 388 -2.22 -10.37 13.28
C ILE A 388 -2.41 -9.36 12.15
N GLY A 389 -1.39 -9.15 11.34
CA GLY A 389 -1.52 -8.28 10.17
C GLY A 389 -0.52 -8.57 9.09
N ILE A 390 -0.94 -8.29 7.85
CA ILE A 390 -0.13 -8.36 6.63
C ILE A 390 0.18 -6.96 6.13
N PHE A 391 1.40 -6.74 5.69
CA PHE A 391 1.86 -5.48 5.10
C PHE A 391 3.14 -5.67 4.29
N GLY A 392 3.61 -4.59 3.67
CA GLY A 392 4.83 -4.57 2.87
C GLY A 392 4.80 -3.43 1.87
N ALA A 393 5.98 -3.02 1.40
CA ALA A 393 6.13 -2.07 0.32
C ALA A 393 6.43 -2.81 -0.98
N HIS A 394 5.47 -2.86 -1.90
CA HIS A 394 5.69 -3.45 -3.22
C HIS A 394 6.43 -2.48 -4.14
N ARG A 395 6.80 -2.94 -5.34
CA ARG A 395 7.66 -2.20 -6.26
C ARG A 395 7.15 -0.78 -6.62
N PHE A 396 5.84 -0.61 -6.80
CA PHE A 396 5.20 0.66 -7.16
C PHE A 396 4.58 1.41 -5.97
N HIS A 397 4.93 1.01 -4.76
CA HIS A 397 4.40 1.62 -3.54
C HIS A 397 4.58 3.14 -3.55
N HIS A 398 3.50 3.89 -3.30
CA HIS A 398 3.43 5.36 -3.35
C HIS A 398 3.73 6.00 -4.72
N ALA A 399 3.74 5.24 -5.82
CA ALA A 399 3.93 5.77 -7.16
C ALA A 399 2.59 5.97 -7.89
N ARG A 400 2.53 6.95 -8.81
CA ARG A 400 1.35 7.16 -9.68
C ARG A 400 1.04 5.94 -10.55
N ALA A 401 2.03 5.11 -10.83
CA ALA A 401 1.91 3.91 -11.64
C ALA A 401 1.45 2.67 -10.84
N ASP A 402 1.04 2.83 -9.58
CA ASP A 402 0.40 1.76 -8.79
C ASP A 402 -1.05 1.57 -9.22
N ASP A 403 -1.24 0.89 -10.35
CA ASP A 403 -2.51 0.59 -11.00
C ASP A 403 -2.84 -0.92 -10.99
N LEU A 404 -3.88 -1.33 -11.72
CA LEU A 404 -4.32 -2.74 -11.79
C LEU A 404 -3.25 -3.71 -12.32
N ARG A 405 -2.19 -3.24 -13.01
CA ARG A 405 -1.07 -4.09 -13.41
C ARG A 405 -0.26 -4.56 -12.21
N CYS A 406 -0.32 -3.83 -11.10
CA CYS A 406 0.42 -4.12 -9.87
C CYS A 406 -0.21 -5.20 -9.00
N VAL A 407 -1.43 -5.69 -9.32
CA VAL A 407 -2.16 -6.65 -8.49
C VAL A 407 -2.52 -7.93 -9.22
N SER A 408 -2.80 -8.98 -8.47
CA SER A 408 -3.23 -10.28 -8.99
C SER A 408 -4.40 -10.83 -8.17
N ALA A 409 -5.60 -10.83 -8.77
CA ALA A 409 -6.81 -11.34 -8.12
C ALA A 409 -6.67 -12.81 -7.62
N PRO A 410 -6.04 -13.76 -8.35
CA PRO A 410 -5.83 -15.13 -7.87
C PRO A 410 -5.04 -15.24 -6.55
N LEU A 411 -4.26 -14.23 -6.17
CA LEU A 411 -3.51 -14.23 -4.91
C LEU A 411 -4.38 -13.90 -3.68
N ILE A 412 -5.59 -13.37 -3.87
CA ILE A 412 -6.45 -12.89 -2.77
C ILE A 412 -7.18 -14.04 -2.04
N PRO A 413 -7.88 -14.98 -2.72
CA PRO A 413 -8.64 -16.03 -2.04
C PRO A 413 -7.81 -16.90 -1.08
N PRO A 414 -6.56 -17.30 -1.41
CA PRO A 414 -5.74 -18.05 -0.45
C PRO A 414 -5.42 -17.27 0.84
N VAL A 415 -5.19 -15.96 0.73
CA VAL A 415 -4.96 -15.08 1.88
C VAL A 415 -6.20 -15.00 2.76
N VAL A 416 -7.37 -14.79 2.15
CA VAL A 416 -8.66 -14.74 2.86
C VAL A 416 -8.94 -16.06 3.59
N ALA A 417 -8.74 -17.21 2.92
CA ALA A 417 -8.93 -18.52 3.51
C ALA A 417 -7.98 -18.77 4.71
N ALA A 418 -6.75 -18.30 4.62
CA ALA A 418 -5.78 -18.42 5.70
C ALA A 418 -6.17 -17.56 6.92
N PHE A 419 -6.56 -16.29 6.71
CA PHE A 419 -7.09 -15.46 7.80
C PHE A 419 -8.35 -16.06 8.42
N ALA A 420 -9.26 -16.62 7.64
CA ALA A 420 -10.46 -17.27 8.13
C ALA A 420 -10.12 -18.44 9.10
N LYS A 421 -9.12 -19.27 8.75
CA LYS A 421 -8.62 -20.35 9.62
C LYS A 421 -8.03 -19.82 10.93
N VAL A 422 -7.21 -18.77 10.88
CA VAL A 422 -6.63 -18.15 12.07
C VAL A 422 -7.72 -17.58 12.98
N ILE A 423 -8.68 -16.86 12.41
CA ILE A 423 -9.82 -16.30 13.14
C ILE A 423 -10.61 -17.42 13.83
N GLN A 424 -11.01 -18.47 13.11
CA GLN A 424 -11.75 -19.59 13.68
C GLN A 424 -10.99 -20.20 14.87
N GLY A 425 -9.70 -20.51 14.70
CA GLY A 425 -8.88 -21.06 15.78
C GLY A 425 -8.77 -20.15 16.99
N ALA A 426 -8.62 -18.85 16.80
CA ALA A 426 -8.46 -17.89 17.89
C ALA A 426 -9.76 -17.63 18.68
N VAL A 427 -10.94 -17.59 18.00
CA VAL A 427 -12.20 -17.23 18.67
C VAL A 427 -12.97 -18.44 19.22
N THR A 428 -12.62 -19.68 18.84
CA THR A 428 -13.26 -20.90 19.38
C THR A 428 -12.50 -21.52 20.54
N ASN A 429 -11.20 -21.24 20.70
CA ASN A 429 -10.34 -21.81 21.72
C ASN A 429 -10.04 -20.82 22.88
N GLY A 430 -10.55 -19.61 22.85
CA GLY A 430 -10.47 -18.58 23.89
C GLY A 430 -11.81 -18.35 24.55
#